data_7cc39dcfe38d3838d3e7572d3dae9267
#
_entry.id   7cc39dcfe38d3838d3e7572d3dae9267
#
_cell.length_a   1.000
_cell.length_b   1.000
_cell.length_c   1.000
_cell.angle_alpha   90.00
_cell.angle_beta   90.00
_cell.angle_gamma   90.00
#
_symmetry.space_group_name_H-M   'P 1'
#
loop_
_entity.id
_entity.type
_entity.pdbx_description
1 polymer ?
#
loop_
_entity_poly.entity_id
_entity_poly.type
_entity_poly.pdbx_seq_one_letter_code
_entity_poly.pdbx_strand_id
1 'polypeptide(L)'
;LKAFAAERALSERRYVNPPQAPDKDKKVCVVGAGPGGMTAAYYLALDGYQVKVIEALPVAGGMIMVGIPRYRLPREVIDREVAMLEDLGVEFQYNTRFGVDVDLDALRNEGFEAFFFAIGAHTSFKLGIPGESDFAQVTDAIDLLRKVALGDRHVPGRRVVVIGGGNVAIDAARTSLRLGSEAVTIAYRRTRKEMPADEEEIEQAEEEGVHLEFLSVPVEVVGEGDRVFGLKCLRARMEAVEGSKRMRPVPVEGSEHLLEADAVICAIGQRVDHGCLESMSALKWTRRGTIDVNMSCMETNLPGVFAGGDAVTGPATVVEAIGAGKRAAEAIDRYLSGIPQPEMPPVPVRRARLDCIEVPASTKMVLKRPEMPLLNIDRRRTTFQQVELGYPENAVREEARRCLRCDICRRCGDCVAVCRDKMKIDALKLGYLDFDHPVATDYRQTEERCIACGACAANCPNDAMTIEDRDGERVLSICGTILNRQKLLYCESCGAVIGPAKYIDYVRRKINPVGEVIAGHVKCERCARLTGASSNIPHPHF
;
A
#
# COMPACT_ATOMS: atom_id res chain seq x y z
N LEU A 1 -7.55 3.47 -13.01
CA LEU A 1 -6.57 2.81 -13.90
C LEU A 1 -5.91 1.61 -13.24
N LYS A 2 -5.34 1.75 -12.01
CA LYS A 2 -4.67 0.63 -11.32
C LYS A 2 -5.62 -0.54 -11.05
N ALA A 3 -6.83 -0.26 -10.52
CA ALA A 3 -7.85 -1.29 -10.28
C ALA A 3 -8.18 -2.06 -11.55
N PHE A 4 -8.48 -1.36 -12.66
CA PHE A 4 -8.75 -1.98 -13.95
C PHE A 4 -7.61 -2.90 -14.43
N ALA A 5 -6.36 -2.43 -14.31
CA ALA A 5 -5.20 -3.22 -14.73
C ALA A 5 -5.03 -4.48 -13.87
N ALA A 6 -5.23 -4.38 -12.54
CA ALA A 6 -5.16 -5.51 -11.64
C ALA A 6 -6.29 -6.52 -11.90
N GLU A 7 -7.53 -6.06 -12.01
CA GLU A 7 -8.69 -6.90 -12.32
C GLU A 7 -8.52 -7.63 -13.65
N ARG A 8 -8.00 -6.92 -14.67
CA ARG A 8 -7.73 -7.51 -15.98
C ARG A 8 -6.65 -8.59 -15.91
N ALA A 9 -5.54 -8.29 -15.23
CA ALA A 9 -4.46 -9.26 -15.05
C ALA A 9 -4.94 -10.52 -14.32
N LEU A 10 -5.76 -10.35 -13.28
CA LEU A 10 -6.35 -11.45 -12.53
C LEU A 10 -7.34 -12.27 -13.38
N SER A 11 -8.25 -11.59 -14.12
CA SER A 11 -9.26 -12.28 -14.96
C SER A 11 -8.64 -13.07 -16.11
N GLU A 12 -7.55 -12.57 -16.67
CA GLU A 12 -6.80 -13.22 -17.76
C GLU A 12 -5.75 -14.23 -17.25
N ARG A 13 -5.69 -14.50 -15.94
CA ARG A 13 -4.70 -15.37 -15.29
C ARG A 13 -3.25 -15.02 -15.65
N ARG A 14 -2.97 -13.75 -15.84
CA ARG A 14 -1.63 -13.22 -16.15
C ARG A 14 -0.80 -12.91 -14.91
N TYR A 15 -1.41 -13.02 -13.75
CA TYR A 15 -0.69 -12.85 -12.50
C TYR A 15 0.02 -14.18 -12.17
N VAL A 16 1.32 -14.12 -12.08
CA VAL A 16 2.18 -15.25 -11.68
C VAL A 16 3.07 -14.74 -10.56
N ASN A 17 3.12 -15.49 -9.46
CA ASN A 17 4.07 -15.19 -8.41
C ASN A 17 5.51 -15.21 -8.97
N PRO A 18 6.37 -14.28 -8.54
CA PRO A 18 7.80 -14.36 -8.84
C PRO A 18 8.38 -15.71 -8.36
N PRO A 19 9.47 -16.17 -8.94
CA PRO A 19 10.15 -17.36 -8.46
C PRO A 19 10.62 -17.17 -7.01
N GLN A 20 10.38 -18.16 -6.16
CA GLN A 20 10.85 -18.17 -4.79
C GLN A 20 12.36 -18.47 -4.73
N ALA A 21 13.03 -17.90 -3.73
CA ALA A 21 14.38 -18.31 -3.37
C ALA A 21 14.38 -19.77 -2.83
N PRO A 22 15.55 -20.44 -2.83
CA PRO A 22 15.67 -21.76 -2.20
C PRO A 22 15.23 -21.73 -0.74
N ASP A 23 14.64 -22.85 -0.27
CA ASP A 23 14.24 -23.00 1.14
C ASP A 23 15.45 -22.78 2.07
N LYS A 24 15.27 -21.90 3.05
CA LYS A 24 16.28 -21.55 4.05
C LYS A 24 16.21 -22.43 5.31
N ASP A 25 15.23 -23.34 5.39
CA ASP A 25 14.97 -24.22 6.55
C ASP A 25 14.79 -23.42 7.86
N LYS A 26 14.14 -22.24 7.77
CA LYS A 26 13.86 -21.35 8.89
C LYS A 26 12.39 -20.95 8.89
N LYS A 27 11.82 -20.90 10.10
CA LYS A 27 10.39 -20.64 10.30
C LYS A 27 10.15 -19.24 10.84
N VAL A 28 9.18 -18.55 10.27
CA VAL A 28 8.73 -17.22 10.72
C VAL A 28 7.23 -17.25 11.00
N CYS A 29 6.83 -16.76 12.17
CA CYS A 29 5.44 -16.62 12.52
C CYS A 29 4.98 -15.17 12.37
N VAL A 30 3.89 -14.95 11.65
CA VAL A 30 3.21 -13.67 11.51
C VAL A 30 1.91 -13.70 12.31
N VAL A 31 1.72 -12.76 13.22
CA VAL A 31 0.53 -12.65 14.07
C VAL A 31 -0.36 -11.53 13.53
N GLY A 32 -1.47 -11.91 12.90
CA GLY A 32 -2.43 -11.05 12.25
C GLY A 32 -2.33 -11.08 10.72
N ALA A 33 -3.43 -11.47 10.07
CA ALA A 33 -3.56 -11.58 8.62
C ALA A 33 -4.09 -10.29 7.96
N GLY A 34 -3.82 -9.12 8.56
CA GLY A 34 -4.10 -7.82 7.93
C GLY A 34 -3.09 -7.48 6.83
N PRO A 35 -3.23 -6.30 6.15
CA PRO A 35 -2.36 -5.92 5.03
C PRO A 35 -0.86 -5.96 5.36
N GLY A 36 -0.47 -5.54 6.57
CA GLY A 36 0.92 -5.60 7.01
C GLY A 36 1.43 -7.03 7.16
N GLY A 37 0.65 -7.91 7.80
CA GLY A 37 1.00 -9.31 8.00
C GLY A 37 1.06 -10.09 6.70
N MET A 38 0.04 -9.96 5.83
CA MET A 38 0.02 -10.58 4.51
C MET A 38 1.21 -10.14 3.65
N THR A 39 1.57 -8.85 3.70
CA THR A 39 2.73 -8.34 2.96
C THR A 39 4.04 -8.92 3.49
N ALA A 40 4.22 -8.98 4.82
CA ALA A 40 5.41 -9.59 5.39
C ALA A 40 5.51 -11.08 5.02
N ALA A 41 4.40 -11.82 5.13
CA ALA A 41 4.32 -13.22 4.75
C ALA A 41 4.69 -13.43 3.27
N TYR A 42 4.20 -12.58 2.37
CA TYR A 42 4.53 -12.62 0.94
C TYR A 42 6.04 -12.51 0.67
N TYR A 43 6.69 -11.47 1.20
CA TYR A 43 8.11 -11.25 0.96
C TYR A 43 8.97 -12.32 1.62
N LEU A 44 8.63 -12.74 2.84
CA LEU A 44 9.34 -13.81 3.54
C LEU A 44 9.22 -15.16 2.79
N ALA A 45 8.04 -15.49 2.29
CA ALA A 45 7.85 -16.71 1.49
C ALA A 45 8.63 -16.65 0.18
N LEU A 46 8.67 -15.49 -0.51
CA LEU A 46 9.51 -15.30 -1.70
C LEU A 46 11.00 -15.45 -1.38
N ASP A 47 11.44 -15.03 -0.21
CA ASP A 47 12.82 -15.14 0.25
C ASP A 47 13.19 -16.55 0.76
N GLY A 48 12.27 -17.53 0.67
CA GLY A 48 12.52 -18.94 0.99
C GLY A 48 12.32 -19.30 2.47
N TYR A 49 11.58 -18.51 3.24
CA TYR A 49 11.21 -18.84 4.63
C TYR A 49 9.92 -19.65 4.68
N GLN A 50 9.81 -20.56 5.65
CA GLN A 50 8.57 -21.24 5.99
C GLN A 50 7.72 -20.30 6.86
N VAL A 51 6.58 -19.83 6.31
CA VAL A 51 5.78 -18.80 6.97
C VAL A 51 4.44 -19.35 7.43
N LYS A 52 4.13 -19.15 8.72
CA LYS A 52 2.80 -19.38 9.29
C LYS A 52 2.19 -18.04 9.71
N VAL A 53 0.95 -17.81 9.30
CA VAL A 53 0.15 -16.64 9.70
C VAL A 53 -0.92 -17.10 10.68
N ILE A 54 -0.94 -16.53 11.88
CA ILE A 54 -1.97 -16.78 12.90
C ILE A 54 -2.98 -15.63 12.85
N GLU A 55 -4.27 -15.95 12.73
CA GLU A 55 -5.34 -14.97 12.64
C GLU A 55 -6.45 -15.31 13.66
N ALA A 56 -6.85 -14.31 14.45
CA ALA A 56 -7.90 -14.46 15.45
C ALA A 56 -9.30 -14.60 14.86
N LEU A 57 -9.51 -14.06 13.65
CA LEU A 57 -10.77 -14.12 12.92
C LEU A 57 -10.83 -15.38 12.04
N PRO A 58 -12.04 -15.78 11.59
CA PRO A 58 -12.20 -16.89 10.66
C PRO A 58 -11.79 -16.56 9.21
N VAL A 59 -11.30 -15.35 8.95
CA VAL A 59 -10.96 -14.84 7.61
C VAL A 59 -9.70 -13.98 7.68
N ALA A 60 -8.89 -14.01 6.63
CA ALA A 60 -7.76 -13.11 6.44
C ALA A 60 -8.21 -11.74 5.89
N GLY A 61 -7.29 -10.77 5.87
CA GLY A 61 -7.49 -9.42 5.37
C GLY A 61 -7.58 -8.36 6.47
N GLY A 62 -7.77 -8.76 7.75
CA GLY A 62 -7.88 -7.78 8.84
C GLY A 62 -8.95 -6.72 8.56
N MET A 63 -8.64 -5.44 8.84
CA MET A 63 -9.61 -4.34 8.67
C MET A 63 -10.08 -4.11 7.22
N ILE A 64 -9.33 -4.50 6.20
CA ILE A 64 -9.83 -4.42 4.81
C ILE A 64 -10.91 -5.47 4.52
N MET A 65 -10.92 -6.58 5.25
CA MET A 65 -11.94 -7.62 5.15
C MET A 65 -13.16 -7.31 6.03
N VAL A 66 -12.96 -6.90 7.28
CA VAL A 66 -14.06 -6.78 8.25
C VAL A 66 -14.47 -5.35 8.58
N GLY A 67 -13.65 -4.35 8.25
CA GLY A 67 -13.93 -2.93 8.50
C GLY A 67 -14.43 -2.19 7.26
N ILE A 68 -13.88 -2.48 6.08
CA ILE A 68 -14.35 -1.88 4.83
C ILE A 68 -15.54 -2.67 4.29
N PRO A 69 -16.71 -2.05 4.05
CA PRO A 69 -17.87 -2.76 3.54
C PRO A 69 -17.66 -3.39 2.15
N ARG A 70 -18.32 -4.53 1.90
CA ARG A 70 -18.21 -5.26 0.62
C ARG A 70 -18.61 -4.42 -0.59
N TYR A 71 -19.52 -3.47 -0.45
CA TYR A 71 -19.96 -2.61 -1.54
C TYR A 71 -18.89 -1.58 -1.96
N ARG A 72 -17.83 -1.38 -1.14
CA ARG A 72 -16.64 -0.58 -1.48
C ARG A 72 -15.48 -1.48 -1.94
N LEU A 73 -15.24 -2.57 -1.24
CA LEU A 73 -14.17 -3.52 -1.55
C LEU A 73 -14.75 -4.94 -1.63
N PRO A 74 -14.92 -5.49 -2.84
CA PRO A 74 -15.37 -6.86 -3.02
C PRO A 74 -14.45 -7.86 -2.34
N ARG A 75 -15.02 -8.85 -1.64
CA ARG A 75 -14.24 -9.86 -0.89
C ARG A 75 -13.35 -10.70 -1.79
N GLU A 76 -13.81 -10.96 -2.99
CA GLU A 76 -13.13 -11.74 -4.02
C GLU A 76 -11.74 -11.17 -4.37
N VAL A 77 -11.51 -9.87 -4.16
CA VAL A 77 -10.19 -9.24 -4.31
C VAL A 77 -9.24 -9.72 -3.22
N ILE A 78 -9.72 -9.73 -1.97
CA ILE A 78 -8.92 -10.14 -0.80
C ILE A 78 -8.66 -11.65 -0.85
N ASP A 79 -9.70 -12.44 -1.17
CA ASP A 79 -9.60 -13.90 -1.25
C ASP A 79 -8.54 -14.34 -2.28
N ARG A 80 -8.41 -13.62 -3.39
CA ARG A 80 -7.36 -13.87 -4.40
C ARG A 80 -5.96 -13.56 -3.88
N GLU A 81 -5.78 -12.47 -3.14
CA GLU A 81 -4.49 -12.14 -2.52
C GLU A 81 -4.10 -13.22 -1.50
N VAL A 82 -5.05 -13.75 -0.74
CA VAL A 82 -4.82 -14.86 0.19
C VAL A 82 -4.41 -16.13 -0.57
N ALA A 83 -5.14 -16.50 -1.62
CA ALA A 83 -4.82 -17.68 -2.45
C ALA A 83 -3.41 -17.59 -3.06
N MET A 84 -2.96 -16.39 -3.44
CA MET A 84 -1.59 -16.19 -3.93
C MET A 84 -0.53 -16.44 -2.86
N LEU A 85 -0.81 -16.13 -1.61
CA LEU A 85 0.06 -16.44 -0.48
C LEU A 85 0.08 -17.95 -0.19
N GLU A 86 -1.08 -18.60 -0.25
CA GLU A 86 -1.20 -20.06 -0.11
C GLU A 86 -0.43 -20.79 -1.22
N ASP A 87 -0.49 -20.31 -2.46
CA ASP A 87 0.30 -20.82 -3.60
C ASP A 87 1.81 -20.67 -3.38
N LEU A 88 2.26 -19.71 -2.57
CA LEU A 88 3.66 -19.56 -2.13
C LEU A 88 4.01 -20.45 -0.93
N GLY A 89 3.07 -21.26 -0.43
CA GLY A 89 3.29 -22.14 0.72
C GLY A 89 3.11 -21.46 2.08
N VAL A 90 2.49 -20.29 2.14
CA VAL A 90 2.14 -19.64 3.42
C VAL A 90 1.00 -20.41 4.08
N GLU A 91 1.21 -20.85 5.32
CA GLU A 91 0.19 -21.52 6.12
C GLU A 91 -0.65 -20.50 6.89
N PHE A 92 -1.98 -20.54 6.74
CA PHE A 92 -2.90 -19.72 7.54
C PHE A 92 -3.58 -20.56 8.64
N GLN A 93 -3.47 -20.09 9.88
CA GLN A 93 -4.16 -20.68 11.03
C GLN A 93 -5.20 -19.69 11.56
N TYR A 94 -6.44 -19.88 11.13
CA TYR A 94 -7.58 -19.03 11.52
C TYR A 94 -8.14 -19.41 12.89
N ASN A 95 -9.00 -18.53 13.45
CA ASN A 95 -9.63 -18.71 14.76
C ASN A 95 -8.63 -19.00 15.87
N THR A 96 -7.43 -18.44 15.76
CA THR A 96 -6.35 -18.65 16.71
C THR A 96 -5.87 -17.30 17.24
N ARG A 97 -6.21 -17.00 18.48
CA ARG A 97 -5.89 -15.73 19.11
C ARG A 97 -4.58 -15.83 19.88
N PHE A 98 -3.60 -15.05 19.48
CA PHE A 98 -2.36 -14.91 20.23
C PHE A 98 -2.63 -14.38 21.65
N GLY A 99 -1.96 -14.94 22.64
CA GLY A 99 -2.14 -14.62 24.06
C GLY A 99 -3.33 -15.34 24.73
N VAL A 100 -4.13 -16.11 23.98
CA VAL A 100 -5.23 -16.93 24.48
C VAL A 100 -5.05 -18.39 24.07
N ASP A 101 -4.98 -18.66 22.77
CA ASP A 101 -4.88 -20.02 22.22
C ASP A 101 -3.41 -20.45 22.04
N VAL A 102 -2.53 -19.48 21.81
CA VAL A 102 -1.09 -19.69 21.60
C VAL A 102 -0.31 -18.50 22.13
N ASP A 103 0.89 -18.74 22.65
CA ASP A 103 1.82 -17.73 23.13
C ASP A 103 3.18 -17.82 22.43
N LEU A 104 4.09 -16.89 22.75
CA LEU A 104 5.41 -16.79 22.14
C LEU A 104 6.27 -18.03 22.42
N ASP A 105 6.17 -18.60 23.61
CA ASP A 105 6.99 -19.75 24.01
C ASP A 105 6.51 -21.02 23.32
N ALA A 106 5.21 -21.21 23.16
CA ALA A 106 4.64 -22.31 22.37
C ALA A 106 5.15 -22.27 20.93
N LEU A 107 5.11 -21.07 20.29
CA LEU A 107 5.59 -20.90 18.92
C LEU A 107 7.10 -21.12 18.79
N ARG A 108 7.90 -20.70 19.77
CA ARG A 108 9.34 -21.01 19.81
C ARG A 108 9.60 -22.50 19.90
N ASN A 109 8.80 -23.22 20.70
CA ASN A 109 8.89 -24.67 20.81
C ASN A 109 8.49 -25.40 19.50
N GLU A 110 7.66 -24.78 18.65
CA GLU A 110 7.37 -25.27 17.29
C GLU A 110 8.51 -24.97 16.29
N GLY A 111 9.56 -24.28 16.72
CA GLY A 111 10.75 -23.97 15.95
C GLY A 111 10.68 -22.65 15.18
N PHE A 112 9.78 -21.73 15.50
CA PHE A 112 9.78 -20.39 14.93
C PHE A 112 10.91 -19.55 15.53
N GLU A 113 11.72 -18.93 14.67
CA GLU A 113 12.91 -18.16 15.04
C GLU A 113 12.69 -16.64 15.02
N ALA A 114 11.69 -16.17 14.27
CA ALA A 114 11.30 -14.76 14.23
C ALA A 114 9.77 -14.60 14.19
N PHE A 115 9.31 -13.44 14.71
CA PHE A 115 7.89 -13.16 14.93
C PHE A 115 7.55 -11.75 14.44
N PHE A 116 6.50 -11.60 13.65
CA PHE A 116 6.00 -10.29 13.21
C PHE A 116 4.59 -10.04 13.73
N PHE A 117 4.43 -9.05 14.60
CA PHE A 117 3.14 -8.66 15.16
C PHE A 117 2.48 -7.57 14.31
N ALA A 118 1.48 -7.96 13.53
CA ALA A 118 0.66 -7.12 12.67
C ALA A 118 -0.82 -7.13 13.12
N ILE A 119 -1.04 -7.06 14.44
CA ILE A 119 -2.36 -7.23 15.09
C ILE A 119 -3.34 -6.08 14.83
N GLY A 120 -2.89 -4.99 14.22
CA GLY A 120 -3.72 -3.84 13.89
C GLY A 120 -4.22 -3.05 15.11
N ALA A 121 -5.33 -2.32 14.91
CA ALA A 121 -6.01 -1.53 15.94
C ALA A 121 -7.53 -1.82 15.86
N HIS A 122 -7.99 -2.81 16.61
CA HIS A 122 -9.35 -3.36 16.50
C HIS A 122 -10.30 -2.95 17.64
N THR A 123 -9.83 -2.18 18.61
CA THR A 123 -10.62 -1.72 19.76
C THR A 123 -10.99 -0.25 19.57
N SER A 124 -12.25 0.12 19.72
CA SER A 124 -12.68 1.52 19.63
C SER A 124 -12.46 2.29 20.91
N PHE A 125 -12.35 3.61 20.78
CA PHE A 125 -12.43 4.51 21.92
C PHE A 125 -13.86 4.62 22.42
N LYS A 126 -14.01 4.85 23.71
CA LYS A 126 -15.29 5.18 24.34
C LYS A 126 -15.48 6.69 24.39
N LEU A 127 -16.73 7.15 24.30
CA LEU A 127 -17.09 8.57 24.45
C LEU A 127 -16.92 9.04 25.89
N GLY A 128 -17.19 8.17 26.86
CA GLY A 128 -17.20 8.48 28.28
C GLY A 128 -18.36 9.37 28.72
N ILE A 129 -19.50 9.23 28.05
CA ILE A 129 -20.72 9.96 28.37
C ILE A 129 -21.75 9.08 29.10
N PRO A 130 -22.63 9.66 29.92
CA PRO A 130 -23.73 8.93 30.56
C PRO A 130 -24.57 8.16 29.52
N GLY A 131 -25.01 6.96 29.88
CA GLY A 131 -25.83 6.11 29.03
C GLY A 131 -25.05 5.31 27.97
N GLU A 132 -23.77 5.59 27.75
CA GLU A 132 -22.99 4.88 26.71
C GLU A 132 -22.90 3.36 26.95
N SER A 133 -22.80 2.94 28.20
CA SER A 133 -22.64 1.52 28.57
C SER A 133 -23.92 0.90 29.14
N ASP A 134 -25.00 1.67 29.23
CA ASP A 134 -26.21 1.25 29.92
C ASP A 134 -27.22 0.56 28.97
N PHE A 135 -27.04 0.75 27.66
CA PHE A 135 -27.97 0.26 26.65
C PHE A 135 -27.27 -0.66 25.65
N ALA A 136 -27.86 -1.80 25.37
CA ALA A 136 -27.36 -2.76 24.35
C ALA A 136 -27.40 -2.21 22.92
N GLN A 137 -28.22 -1.17 22.66
CA GLN A 137 -28.35 -0.51 21.37
C GLN A 137 -27.24 0.54 21.13
N VAL A 138 -26.37 0.77 22.10
CA VAL A 138 -25.14 1.57 21.90
C VAL A 138 -24.02 0.64 21.50
N THR A 139 -23.59 0.75 20.26
CA THR A 139 -22.62 -0.18 19.68
C THR A 139 -21.41 0.56 19.08
N ASP A 140 -20.39 -0.19 18.83
CA ASP A 140 -19.15 0.25 18.19
C ASP A 140 -19.27 0.06 16.67
N ALA A 141 -18.84 1.05 15.89
CA ALA A 141 -18.91 0.99 14.43
C ALA A 141 -18.09 -0.17 13.85
N ILE A 142 -16.91 -0.45 14.43
CA ILE A 142 -16.06 -1.56 13.96
C ILE A 142 -16.70 -2.91 14.30
N ASP A 143 -17.36 -3.02 15.44
CA ASP A 143 -18.07 -4.24 15.82
C ASP A 143 -19.26 -4.49 14.89
N LEU A 144 -20.06 -3.45 14.59
CA LEU A 144 -21.13 -3.54 13.60
C LEU A 144 -20.60 -3.98 12.23
N LEU A 145 -19.59 -3.30 11.69
CA LEU A 145 -19.02 -3.59 10.38
C LEU A 145 -18.46 -5.00 10.31
N ARG A 146 -17.76 -5.44 11.37
CA ARG A 146 -17.20 -6.80 11.50
C ARG A 146 -18.31 -7.85 11.49
N LYS A 147 -19.35 -7.68 12.30
CA LYS A 147 -20.50 -8.60 12.33
C LYS A 147 -21.16 -8.70 10.95
N VAL A 148 -21.38 -7.57 10.29
CA VAL A 148 -21.96 -7.53 8.93
C VAL A 148 -21.05 -8.21 7.91
N ALA A 149 -19.77 -7.98 8.00
CA ALA A 149 -18.78 -8.61 7.11
C ALA A 149 -18.76 -10.14 7.28
N LEU A 150 -18.96 -10.63 8.51
CA LEU A 150 -19.04 -12.05 8.86
C LEU A 150 -20.43 -12.67 8.67
N GLY A 151 -21.38 -11.92 8.10
CA GLY A 151 -22.69 -12.47 7.69
C GLY A 151 -23.88 -12.01 8.52
N ASP A 152 -23.70 -11.24 9.58
CA ASP A 152 -24.81 -10.67 10.33
C ASP A 152 -25.63 -9.70 9.45
N ARG A 153 -26.95 -9.75 9.59
CA ARG A 153 -27.90 -8.91 8.86
C ARG A 153 -28.92 -8.27 9.78
N HIS A 154 -28.65 -8.23 11.08
CA HIS A 154 -29.52 -7.54 12.02
C HIS A 154 -29.56 -6.04 11.76
N VAL A 155 -30.74 -5.47 11.75
CA VAL A 155 -30.97 -4.03 11.64
C VAL A 155 -30.62 -3.40 13.00
N PRO A 156 -29.67 -2.45 13.08
CA PRO A 156 -29.27 -1.88 14.36
C PRO A 156 -30.38 -1.10 15.06
N GLY A 157 -31.26 -0.48 14.30
CA GLY A 157 -32.44 0.28 14.75
C GLY A 157 -33.16 0.88 13.56
N ARG A 158 -34.39 1.38 13.76
CA ARG A 158 -35.11 2.10 12.69
C ARG A 158 -34.51 3.48 12.47
N ARG A 159 -34.21 4.19 13.56
CA ARG A 159 -33.52 5.49 13.57
C ARG A 159 -32.14 5.31 14.20
N VAL A 160 -31.11 5.54 13.44
CA VAL A 160 -29.71 5.31 13.85
C VAL A 160 -28.96 6.64 13.89
N VAL A 161 -28.29 6.92 15.00
CA VAL A 161 -27.34 8.02 15.08
C VAL A 161 -25.93 7.46 15.13
N VAL A 162 -25.09 7.83 14.16
CA VAL A 162 -23.65 7.49 14.09
C VAL A 162 -22.83 8.67 14.55
N ILE A 163 -21.95 8.48 15.54
CA ILE A 163 -21.13 9.54 16.10
C ILE A 163 -19.73 9.48 15.50
N GLY A 164 -19.37 10.49 14.70
CA GLY A 164 -18.04 10.59 14.08
C GLY A 164 -18.07 11.27 12.72
N GLY A 165 -16.90 11.49 12.12
CA GLY A 165 -16.80 12.16 10.82
C GLY A 165 -15.73 11.56 9.92
N GLY A 166 -15.20 10.38 10.25
CA GLY A 166 -14.24 9.63 9.42
C GLY A 166 -14.92 8.60 8.52
N ASN A 167 -14.13 7.95 7.66
CA ASN A 167 -14.63 6.91 6.75
C ASN A 167 -15.39 5.79 7.47
N VAL A 168 -14.98 5.41 8.68
CA VAL A 168 -15.68 4.40 9.49
C VAL A 168 -17.11 4.84 9.84
N ALA A 169 -17.32 6.14 10.11
CA ALA A 169 -18.67 6.67 10.38
C ALA A 169 -19.55 6.64 9.12
N ILE A 170 -18.97 7.01 7.97
CA ILE A 170 -19.65 6.92 6.68
C ILE A 170 -20.01 5.46 6.35
N ASP A 171 -19.06 4.54 6.53
CA ASP A 171 -19.28 3.11 6.28
C ASP A 171 -20.35 2.52 7.21
N ALA A 172 -20.34 2.86 8.49
CA ALA A 172 -21.36 2.41 9.44
C ALA A 172 -22.75 2.97 9.11
N ALA A 173 -22.85 4.24 8.73
CA ALA A 173 -24.11 4.87 8.35
C ALA A 173 -24.69 4.26 7.07
N ARG A 174 -23.91 4.15 6.01
CA ARG A 174 -24.31 3.53 4.74
C ARG A 174 -24.66 2.05 4.90
N THR A 175 -23.95 1.34 5.79
CA THR A 175 -24.25 -0.06 6.13
C THR A 175 -25.56 -0.17 6.86
N SER A 176 -25.88 0.73 7.80
CA SER A 176 -27.15 0.73 8.53
C SER A 176 -28.35 0.93 7.59
N LEU A 177 -28.26 1.82 6.59
CA LEU A 177 -29.29 1.95 5.54
C LEU A 177 -29.50 0.63 4.79
N ARG A 178 -28.41 -0.03 4.37
CA ARG A 178 -28.47 -1.32 3.64
C ARG A 178 -29.04 -2.46 4.47
N LEU A 179 -28.91 -2.39 5.77
CA LEU A 179 -29.53 -3.34 6.71
C LEU A 179 -31.04 -3.08 6.90
N GLY A 180 -31.56 -1.92 6.48
CA GLY A 180 -32.97 -1.59 6.55
C GLY A 180 -33.34 -0.52 7.57
N SER A 181 -32.37 0.24 8.11
CA SER A 181 -32.69 1.42 8.93
C SER A 181 -33.44 2.47 8.10
N GLU A 182 -34.49 3.05 8.65
CA GLU A 182 -35.37 4.01 7.97
C GLU A 182 -34.76 5.40 7.90
N ALA A 183 -34.07 5.81 8.97
CA ALA A 183 -33.36 7.09 9.07
C ALA A 183 -32.00 6.91 9.73
N VAL A 184 -30.97 7.47 9.10
CA VAL A 184 -29.60 7.43 9.61
C VAL A 184 -29.04 8.84 9.63
N THR A 185 -28.56 9.27 10.81
CA THR A 185 -27.94 10.59 11.00
C THR A 185 -26.51 10.43 11.49
N ILE A 186 -25.57 11.12 10.86
CA ILE A 186 -24.19 11.25 11.37
C ILE A 186 -24.11 12.52 12.22
N ALA A 187 -23.87 12.37 13.51
CA ALA A 187 -23.60 13.47 14.43
C ALA A 187 -22.11 13.79 14.46
N TYR A 188 -21.74 14.97 13.99
CA TYR A 188 -20.36 15.38 13.92
C TYR A 188 -20.11 16.71 14.66
N ARG A 189 -19.10 16.72 15.53
CA ARG A 189 -18.78 17.87 16.40
C ARG A 189 -18.15 19.07 15.70
N ARG A 190 -17.80 18.97 14.41
CA ARG A 190 -17.21 20.05 13.59
C ARG A 190 -18.07 20.30 12.36
N THR A 191 -17.53 21.04 11.38
CA THR A 191 -18.20 21.29 10.12
C THR A 191 -17.77 20.28 9.05
N ARG A 192 -18.46 20.27 7.89
CA ARG A 192 -18.12 19.42 6.74
C ARG A 192 -16.64 19.53 6.35
N LYS A 193 -16.11 20.76 6.37
CA LYS A 193 -14.72 21.05 5.97
C LYS A 193 -13.68 20.31 6.82
N GLU A 194 -13.98 20.03 8.09
CA GLU A 194 -13.09 19.32 9.00
C GLU A 194 -13.36 17.82 9.08
N MET A 195 -14.29 17.30 8.29
CA MET A 195 -14.49 15.84 8.19
C MET A 195 -13.24 15.20 7.60
N PRO A 196 -12.67 14.17 8.26
CA PRO A 196 -11.52 13.45 7.72
C PRO A 196 -11.92 12.36 6.70
N ALA A 197 -13.23 12.11 6.50
CA ALA A 197 -13.72 11.20 5.48
C ALA A 197 -13.46 11.76 4.07
N ASP A 198 -13.36 10.86 3.09
CA ASP A 198 -13.23 11.25 1.69
C ASP A 198 -14.49 11.97 1.21
N GLU A 199 -14.32 13.06 0.46
CA GLU A 199 -15.44 13.90 0.01
C GLU A 199 -16.41 13.12 -0.89
N GLU A 200 -15.90 12.28 -1.79
CA GLU A 200 -16.72 11.45 -2.66
C GLU A 200 -17.58 10.44 -1.84
N GLU A 201 -17.05 9.94 -0.72
CA GLU A 201 -17.78 9.06 0.20
C GLU A 201 -18.86 9.81 1.01
N ILE A 202 -18.58 11.05 1.39
CA ILE A 202 -19.56 11.91 2.07
C ILE A 202 -20.73 12.21 1.12
N GLU A 203 -20.44 12.62 -0.12
CA GLU A 203 -21.43 12.88 -1.15
C GLU A 203 -22.30 11.65 -1.43
N GLN A 204 -21.68 10.48 -1.59
CA GLN A 204 -22.42 9.23 -1.79
C GLN A 204 -23.32 8.86 -0.60
N ALA A 205 -22.89 9.15 0.63
CA ALA A 205 -23.70 8.92 1.83
C ALA A 205 -24.95 9.83 1.85
N GLU A 206 -24.80 11.11 1.52
CA GLU A 206 -25.92 12.07 1.41
C GLU A 206 -26.89 11.67 0.28
N GLU A 207 -26.38 11.29 -0.89
CA GLU A 207 -27.19 10.78 -1.99
C GLU A 207 -28.00 9.53 -1.58
N GLU A 208 -27.42 8.65 -0.78
CA GLU A 208 -28.08 7.46 -0.23
C GLU A 208 -29.11 7.79 0.85
N GLY A 209 -29.16 9.05 1.33
CA GLY A 209 -30.14 9.54 2.29
C GLY A 209 -29.65 9.57 3.73
N VAL A 210 -28.34 9.52 3.95
CA VAL A 210 -27.76 9.79 5.28
C VAL A 210 -27.86 11.28 5.58
N HIS A 211 -28.38 11.64 6.74
CA HIS A 211 -28.42 13.02 7.22
C HIS A 211 -27.11 13.36 7.95
N LEU A 212 -26.56 14.56 7.70
CA LEU A 212 -25.36 15.06 8.37
C LEU A 212 -25.73 16.17 9.36
N GLU A 213 -25.58 15.92 10.64
CA GLU A 213 -25.83 16.86 11.73
C GLU A 213 -24.51 17.41 12.26
N PHE A 214 -24.12 18.59 11.79
CA PHE A 214 -22.87 19.24 12.13
C PHE A 214 -22.93 20.03 13.44
N LEU A 215 -21.75 20.33 14.00
CA LEU A 215 -21.58 21.12 15.22
C LEU A 215 -22.38 20.54 16.40
N SER A 216 -22.51 19.23 16.47
CA SER A 216 -23.25 18.48 17.49
C SER A 216 -22.28 17.65 18.33
N VAL A 217 -22.11 18.05 19.59
CA VAL A 217 -21.24 17.38 20.57
C VAL A 217 -22.10 16.48 21.44
N PRO A 218 -21.92 15.15 21.39
CA PRO A 218 -22.65 14.22 22.24
C PRO A 218 -22.36 14.44 23.71
N VAL A 219 -23.38 14.42 24.55
CA VAL A 219 -23.25 14.60 26.01
C VAL A 219 -23.92 13.50 26.83
N GLU A 220 -24.94 12.83 26.29
CA GLU A 220 -25.68 11.79 26.99
C GLU A 220 -26.42 10.90 25.99
N VAL A 221 -26.43 9.60 26.20
CA VAL A 221 -27.38 8.68 25.54
C VAL A 221 -28.62 8.59 26.42
N VAL A 222 -29.78 8.92 25.87
CA VAL A 222 -31.03 8.98 26.61
C VAL A 222 -31.90 7.78 26.29
N GLY A 223 -32.40 7.14 27.33
CA GLY A 223 -33.29 5.97 27.20
C GLY A 223 -34.23 5.80 28.39
N GLU A 224 -35.12 4.83 28.29
CA GLU A 224 -36.03 4.43 29.35
C GLU A 224 -36.07 2.91 29.44
N GLY A 225 -35.89 2.39 30.64
CA GLY A 225 -35.72 0.95 30.85
C GLY A 225 -34.43 0.44 30.15
N ASP A 226 -34.60 -0.48 29.20
CA ASP A 226 -33.53 -1.08 28.40
C ASP A 226 -33.43 -0.51 26.97
N ARG A 227 -34.17 0.56 26.66
CA ARG A 227 -34.31 1.10 25.30
C ARG A 227 -33.78 2.51 25.16
N VAL A 228 -32.97 2.71 24.13
CA VAL A 228 -32.54 4.03 23.67
C VAL A 228 -33.68 4.72 22.93
N PHE A 229 -33.86 6.02 23.16
CA PHE A 229 -34.73 6.85 22.35
C PHE A 229 -34.09 8.11 21.81
N GLY A 230 -32.81 8.37 22.16
CA GLY A 230 -32.08 9.47 21.56
C GLY A 230 -30.66 9.69 22.06
N LEU A 231 -29.98 10.57 21.36
CA LEU A 231 -28.68 11.11 21.72
C LEU A 231 -28.82 12.61 22.02
N LYS A 232 -28.56 13.00 23.26
CA LYS A 232 -28.52 14.41 23.65
C LYS A 232 -27.19 15.02 23.26
N CYS A 233 -27.25 16.13 22.55
CA CYS A 233 -26.10 16.87 22.06
C CYS A 233 -26.14 18.33 22.47
N LEU A 234 -24.97 18.97 22.56
CA LEU A 234 -24.81 20.42 22.61
C LEU A 234 -24.39 20.94 21.23
N ARG A 235 -24.86 22.11 20.85
CA ARG A 235 -24.30 22.83 19.71
C ARG A 235 -22.86 23.22 20.01
N ALA A 236 -22.04 23.28 18.98
CA ALA A 236 -20.66 23.73 19.10
C ALA A 236 -20.40 24.96 18.23
N ARG A 237 -19.44 25.77 18.65
CA ARG A 237 -18.82 26.79 17.81
C ARG A 237 -17.36 26.40 17.54
N MET A 238 -16.84 26.79 16.39
CA MET A 238 -15.46 26.52 16.02
C MET A 238 -14.56 27.67 16.51
N GLU A 239 -13.54 27.35 17.29
CA GLU A 239 -12.56 28.31 17.78
C GLU A 239 -11.15 28.01 17.27
N ALA A 240 -10.38 29.04 16.95
CA ALA A 240 -8.99 28.87 16.58
C ALA A 240 -8.15 28.46 17.80
N VAL A 241 -7.22 27.55 17.59
CA VAL A 241 -6.25 27.12 18.61
C VAL A 241 -4.90 27.74 18.27
N GLU A 242 -4.34 28.50 19.22
CA GLU A 242 -3.03 29.13 19.05
C GLU A 242 -1.96 28.10 18.73
N GLY A 243 -1.15 28.33 17.68
CA GLY A 243 -0.11 27.43 17.22
C GLY A 243 -0.62 26.21 16.40
N SER A 244 -1.92 26.08 16.13
CA SER A 244 -2.51 25.00 15.34
C SER A 244 -3.30 25.52 14.15
N LYS A 245 -3.16 24.85 13.00
CA LYS A 245 -4.05 25.09 11.84
C LYS A 245 -5.44 24.46 12.00
N ARG A 246 -5.65 23.67 13.07
CA ARG A 246 -6.88 22.89 13.28
C ARG A 246 -7.80 23.61 14.25
N MET A 247 -9.02 23.93 13.82
CA MET A 247 -10.07 24.51 14.66
C MET A 247 -10.54 23.52 15.73
N ARG A 248 -10.90 24.03 16.91
CA ARG A 248 -11.44 23.26 18.04
C ARG A 248 -12.94 23.49 18.16
N PRO A 249 -13.79 22.45 18.25
CA PRO A 249 -15.19 22.61 18.60
C PRO A 249 -15.32 22.89 20.09
N VAL A 250 -16.02 23.95 20.44
CA VAL A 250 -16.33 24.35 21.83
C VAL A 250 -17.83 24.25 22.01
N PRO A 251 -18.32 23.43 22.96
CA PRO A 251 -19.74 23.33 23.25
C PRO A 251 -20.32 24.66 23.72
N VAL A 252 -21.55 24.95 23.33
CA VAL A 252 -22.33 26.13 23.74
C VAL A 252 -23.29 25.69 24.85
N GLU A 253 -23.13 26.24 26.03
CA GLU A 253 -24.01 25.96 27.17
C GLU A 253 -25.43 26.42 26.89
N GLY A 254 -26.44 25.61 27.32
CA GLY A 254 -27.85 25.91 27.11
C GLY A 254 -28.36 25.66 25.70
N SER A 255 -27.57 24.97 24.86
CA SER A 255 -27.93 24.65 23.47
C SER A 255 -28.27 23.15 23.26
N GLU A 256 -28.70 22.51 24.34
CA GLU A 256 -29.06 21.09 24.31
C GLU A 256 -30.16 20.82 23.28
N HIS A 257 -29.95 19.76 22.51
CA HIS A 257 -30.94 19.25 21.58
C HIS A 257 -30.88 17.72 21.54
N LEU A 258 -31.99 17.10 21.19
CA LEU A 258 -32.11 15.66 21.11
C LEU A 258 -32.13 15.23 19.66
N LEU A 259 -31.25 14.28 19.31
CA LEU A 259 -31.31 13.51 18.09
C LEU A 259 -32.05 12.21 18.42
N GLU A 260 -33.27 12.05 17.90
CA GLU A 260 -34.05 10.84 18.11
C GLU A 260 -33.36 9.62 17.50
N ALA A 261 -33.21 8.56 18.28
CA ALA A 261 -32.53 7.34 17.85
C ALA A 261 -33.03 6.12 18.63
N ASP A 262 -33.11 5.01 17.94
CA ASP A 262 -33.37 3.68 18.54
C ASP A 262 -32.03 2.91 18.71
N ALA A 263 -30.95 3.40 18.07
CA ALA A 263 -29.60 2.89 18.24
C ALA A 263 -28.57 4.00 18.03
N VAL A 264 -27.46 3.89 18.74
CA VAL A 264 -26.29 4.80 18.64
C VAL A 264 -25.06 4.01 18.28
N ILE A 265 -24.32 4.44 17.26
CA ILE A 265 -23.12 3.79 16.77
C ILE A 265 -21.92 4.72 16.96
N CYS A 266 -20.93 4.29 17.74
CA CYS A 266 -19.74 5.09 18.05
C CYS A 266 -18.62 4.83 17.02
N ALA A 267 -18.20 5.88 16.29
CA ALA A 267 -17.16 5.85 15.26
C ALA A 267 -16.08 6.93 15.50
N ILE A 268 -15.56 7.00 16.72
CA ILE A 268 -14.67 8.09 17.19
C ILE A 268 -13.17 7.75 17.18
N GLY A 269 -12.80 6.65 16.58
CA GLY A 269 -11.41 6.19 16.43
C GLY A 269 -11.15 4.85 17.09
N GLN A 270 -9.95 4.34 16.84
CA GLN A 270 -9.53 2.98 17.20
C GLN A 270 -8.20 3.01 17.95
N ARG A 271 -7.92 1.93 18.68
CA ARG A 271 -6.66 1.71 19.41
C ARG A 271 -6.25 0.23 19.33
N VAL A 272 -5.00 -0.04 19.64
CA VAL A 272 -4.44 -1.39 19.73
C VAL A 272 -5.06 -2.13 20.92
N ASP A 273 -5.38 -3.40 20.74
CA ASP A 273 -5.79 -4.29 21.83
C ASP A 273 -4.54 -4.80 22.58
N HIS A 274 -4.32 -4.31 23.79
CA HIS A 274 -3.19 -4.75 24.62
C HIS A 274 -3.40 -6.15 25.22
N GLY A 275 -4.65 -6.56 25.40
CA GLY A 275 -4.99 -7.80 26.10
C GLY A 275 -4.37 -9.05 25.46
N CYS A 276 -4.26 -9.08 24.14
CA CYS A 276 -3.64 -10.21 23.45
C CYS A 276 -2.11 -10.31 23.65
N LEU A 277 -1.46 -9.26 24.15
CA LEU A 277 -0.01 -9.21 24.37
C LEU A 277 0.39 -9.14 25.87
N GLU A 278 -0.54 -9.35 26.80
CA GLU A 278 -0.27 -9.33 28.25
C GLU A 278 0.78 -10.36 28.68
N SER A 279 0.83 -11.52 28.02
CA SER A 279 1.86 -12.55 28.23
C SER A 279 3.27 -12.06 27.89
N MET A 280 3.40 -11.01 27.07
CA MET A 280 4.67 -10.39 26.68
C MET A 280 4.97 -9.17 27.56
N SER A 281 4.99 -9.33 28.88
CA SER A 281 5.11 -8.23 29.86
C SER A 281 6.35 -7.34 29.69
N ALA A 282 7.41 -7.84 29.07
CA ALA A 282 8.63 -7.08 28.78
C ALA A 282 8.53 -6.24 27.49
N LEU A 283 7.47 -6.39 26.68
CA LEU A 283 7.26 -5.61 25.48
C LEU A 283 7.03 -4.14 25.83
N LYS A 284 7.74 -3.24 25.15
CA LYS A 284 7.60 -1.80 25.37
C LYS A 284 6.49 -1.19 24.54
N TRP A 285 5.83 -0.21 25.14
CA TRP A 285 4.73 0.54 24.56
C TRP A 285 5.04 2.03 24.51
N THR A 286 4.59 2.70 23.46
CA THR A 286 4.65 4.16 23.35
C THR A 286 3.62 4.81 24.30
N ARG A 287 3.74 6.11 24.52
CA ARG A 287 2.74 6.89 25.28
C ARG A 287 1.34 6.88 24.65
N ARG A 288 1.23 6.52 23.37
CA ARG A 288 -0.04 6.42 22.62
C ARG A 288 -0.69 5.05 22.72
N GLY A 289 -0.04 4.08 23.42
CA GLY A 289 -0.54 2.72 23.51
C GLY A 289 -0.34 1.91 22.22
N THR A 290 0.68 2.20 21.45
CA THR A 290 1.13 1.41 20.31
C THR A 290 2.43 0.68 20.67
N ILE A 291 2.77 -0.39 19.95
CA ILE A 291 4.02 -1.13 20.18
C ILE A 291 5.20 -0.22 19.83
N ASP A 292 6.18 -0.14 20.72
CA ASP A 292 7.42 0.64 20.50
C ASP A 292 8.41 -0.18 19.69
N VAL A 293 8.83 0.36 18.55
CA VAL A 293 9.77 -0.28 17.63
C VAL A 293 10.84 0.68 17.14
N ASN A 294 11.98 0.14 16.75
CA ASN A 294 12.92 0.87 15.91
C ASN A 294 12.32 1.02 14.49
N MET A 295 11.93 2.24 14.12
CA MET A 295 11.27 2.53 12.83
C MET A 295 12.13 2.21 11.60
N SER A 296 13.44 2.00 11.78
CA SER A 296 14.35 1.64 10.68
C SER A 296 14.22 0.18 10.28
N CYS A 297 13.97 -0.71 11.24
CA CYS A 297 13.96 -2.16 11.07
C CYS A 297 12.73 -2.84 11.65
N MET A 298 11.75 -2.09 12.16
CA MET A 298 10.52 -2.63 12.75
C MET A 298 10.76 -3.59 13.93
N GLU A 299 11.97 -3.64 14.49
CA GLU A 299 12.33 -4.49 15.63
C GLU A 299 11.84 -3.89 16.94
N THR A 300 11.25 -4.71 17.81
CA THR A 300 10.86 -4.34 19.17
C THR A 300 12.07 -4.40 20.10
N ASN A 301 11.85 -4.19 21.39
CA ASN A 301 12.88 -4.43 22.40
C ASN A 301 13.13 -5.92 22.70
N LEU A 302 12.35 -6.84 22.14
CA LEU A 302 12.50 -8.28 22.33
C LEU A 302 13.21 -8.89 21.12
N PRO A 303 14.32 -9.64 21.31
CA PRO A 303 15.08 -10.22 20.21
C PRO A 303 14.22 -11.16 19.34
N GLY A 304 14.31 -10.99 18.01
CA GLY A 304 13.55 -11.77 17.02
C GLY A 304 12.06 -11.41 16.95
N VAL A 305 11.63 -10.36 17.67
CA VAL A 305 10.25 -9.89 17.67
C VAL A 305 10.14 -8.54 16.99
N PHE A 306 9.36 -8.49 15.92
CA PHE A 306 9.10 -7.33 15.10
C PHE A 306 7.62 -6.94 15.16
N ALA A 307 7.30 -5.68 14.89
CA ALA A 307 5.91 -5.24 14.80
C ALA A 307 5.73 -4.16 13.73
N GLY A 308 4.52 -4.05 13.18
CA GLY A 308 4.24 -3.07 12.14
C GLY A 308 2.75 -2.85 11.88
N GLY A 309 2.46 -1.96 10.92
CA GLY A 309 1.10 -1.52 10.63
C GLY A 309 0.50 -0.72 11.78
N ASP A 310 -0.83 -0.76 11.90
CA ASP A 310 -1.57 0.03 12.89
C ASP A 310 -1.22 -0.34 14.35
N ALA A 311 -0.65 -1.51 14.59
CA ALA A 311 -0.12 -1.89 15.90
C ALA A 311 1.00 -0.95 16.39
N VAL A 312 1.73 -0.32 15.46
CA VAL A 312 2.86 0.59 15.71
C VAL A 312 2.48 2.06 15.48
N THR A 313 1.76 2.35 14.42
CA THR A 313 1.44 3.73 14.03
C THR A 313 0.13 4.26 14.66
N GLY A 314 -0.72 3.39 15.17
CA GLY A 314 -2.14 3.62 15.32
C GLY A 314 -2.85 3.52 13.95
N PRO A 315 -4.19 3.69 13.89
CA PRO A 315 -4.95 3.59 12.65
C PRO A 315 -4.40 4.49 11.55
N ALA A 316 -4.03 3.89 10.43
CA ALA A 316 -3.39 4.56 9.29
C ALA A 316 -3.91 3.99 7.96
N THR A 317 -3.18 4.21 6.87
CA THR A 317 -3.59 3.73 5.55
C THR A 317 -3.12 2.30 5.27
N VAL A 318 -3.84 1.60 4.38
CA VAL A 318 -3.45 0.26 3.90
C VAL A 318 -2.03 0.28 3.30
N VAL A 319 -1.68 1.34 2.56
CA VAL A 319 -0.34 1.49 1.94
C VAL A 319 0.77 1.59 2.98
N GLU A 320 0.54 2.28 4.10
CA GLU A 320 1.50 2.37 5.21
C GLU A 320 1.68 1.01 5.90
N ALA A 321 0.58 0.26 6.10
CA ALA A 321 0.64 -1.09 6.65
C ALA A 321 1.42 -2.05 5.72
N ILE A 322 1.17 -2.01 4.40
CA ILE A 322 1.93 -2.75 3.38
C ILE A 322 3.43 -2.37 3.45
N GLY A 323 3.72 -1.07 3.50
CA GLY A 323 5.11 -0.57 3.62
C GLY A 323 5.81 -1.06 4.90
N ALA A 324 5.08 -1.12 6.02
CA ALA A 324 5.61 -1.66 7.28
C ALA A 324 5.89 -3.17 7.18
N GLY A 325 4.97 -3.94 6.58
CA GLY A 325 5.15 -5.37 6.36
C GLY A 325 6.36 -5.69 5.50
N LYS A 326 6.57 -4.93 4.43
CA LYS A 326 7.76 -5.08 3.58
C LYS A 326 9.05 -4.80 4.33
N ARG A 327 9.13 -3.69 5.08
CA ARG A 327 10.31 -3.37 5.90
C ARG A 327 10.58 -4.42 6.98
N ALA A 328 9.53 -4.95 7.60
CA ALA A 328 9.67 -6.02 8.58
C ALA A 328 10.23 -7.29 7.94
N ALA A 329 9.77 -7.69 6.76
CA ALA A 329 10.31 -8.86 6.06
C ALA A 329 11.81 -8.70 5.76
N GLU A 330 12.22 -7.55 5.24
CA GLU A 330 13.64 -7.22 4.99
C GLU A 330 14.47 -7.27 6.29
N ALA A 331 13.91 -6.78 7.40
CA ALA A 331 14.59 -6.78 8.69
C ALA A 331 14.67 -8.19 9.31
N ILE A 332 13.62 -8.99 9.18
CA ILE A 332 13.60 -10.38 9.62
C ILE A 332 14.60 -11.22 8.83
N ASP A 333 14.69 -11.04 7.51
CA ASP A 333 15.70 -11.72 6.70
C ASP A 333 17.13 -11.38 7.17
N ARG A 334 17.42 -10.10 7.44
CA ARG A 334 18.70 -9.68 7.99
C ARG A 334 18.99 -10.31 9.37
N TYR A 335 18.00 -10.29 10.25
CA TYR A 335 18.10 -10.88 11.60
C TYR A 335 18.43 -12.37 11.53
N LEU A 336 17.67 -13.12 10.76
CA LEU A 336 17.86 -14.58 10.61
C LEU A 336 19.14 -14.94 9.85
N SER A 337 19.64 -14.05 8.99
CA SER A 337 20.91 -14.19 8.28
C SER A 337 22.12 -13.70 9.07
N GLY A 338 21.92 -13.17 10.29
CA GLY A 338 23.00 -12.61 11.12
C GLY A 338 23.60 -11.31 10.55
N ILE A 339 22.87 -10.60 9.68
CA ILE A 339 23.30 -9.35 9.08
C ILE A 339 22.85 -8.18 9.97
N PRO A 340 23.73 -7.24 10.33
CA PRO A 340 23.35 -6.09 11.16
C PRO A 340 22.20 -5.28 10.56
N GLN A 341 21.28 -4.83 11.42
CA GLN A 341 20.20 -3.93 11.01
C GLN A 341 20.75 -2.55 10.60
N PRO A 342 20.11 -1.85 9.65
CA PRO A 342 20.54 -0.51 9.27
C PRO A 342 20.34 0.47 10.44
N GLU A 343 21.32 1.32 10.71
CA GLU A 343 21.23 2.33 11.79
C GLU A 343 20.15 3.40 11.51
N MET A 344 19.87 3.66 10.23
CA MET A 344 18.85 4.61 9.81
C MET A 344 17.95 3.98 8.74
N PRO A 345 16.64 4.32 8.73
CA PRO A 345 15.80 3.93 7.61
C PRO A 345 16.41 4.50 6.32
N PRO A 346 16.31 3.76 5.20
CA PRO A 346 16.70 4.33 3.92
C PRO A 346 15.94 5.64 3.76
N VAL A 347 16.67 6.75 3.72
CA VAL A 347 16.06 8.08 3.50
C VAL A 347 15.30 7.97 2.19
N PRO A 348 13.97 8.20 2.19
CA PRO A 348 13.25 8.25 0.93
C PRO A 348 13.96 9.30 0.10
N VAL A 349 14.58 8.89 -1.00
CA VAL A 349 15.16 9.86 -1.95
C VAL A 349 13.97 10.77 -2.30
N ARG A 350 13.96 11.97 -1.76
CA ARG A 350 13.01 13.00 -2.17
C ARG A 350 13.34 13.27 -3.63
N ARG A 351 12.62 12.58 -4.51
CA ARG A 351 12.67 12.87 -5.92
C ARG A 351 12.39 14.36 -6.05
N ALA A 352 13.27 15.08 -6.76
CA ALA A 352 13.07 16.49 -7.01
C ALA A 352 11.62 16.67 -7.50
N ARG A 353 10.87 17.59 -6.88
CA ARG A 353 9.54 17.93 -7.37
C ARG A 353 9.73 18.39 -8.80
N LEU A 354 9.18 17.63 -9.73
CA LEU A 354 9.08 18.12 -11.11
C LEU A 354 8.26 19.40 -11.07
N ASP A 355 8.74 20.41 -11.79
CA ASP A 355 7.92 21.59 -12.04
C ASP A 355 6.59 21.12 -12.61
N CYS A 356 5.48 21.63 -12.08
CA CYS A 356 4.16 21.27 -12.54
C CYS A 356 4.09 21.56 -14.04
N ILE A 357 3.77 20.52 -14.84
CA ILE A 357 3.49 20.73 -16.25
C ILE A 357 2.23 21.61 -16.33
N GLU A 358 2.37 22.84 -16.79
CA GLU A 358 1.24 23.70 -17.03
C GLU A 358 0.44 23.18 -18.22
N VAL A 359 -0.70 22.58 -17.93
CA VAL A 359 -1.67 22.19 -18.96
C VAL A 359 -2.52 23.40 -19.29
N PRO A 360 -2.58 23.86 -20.57
CA PRO A 360 -3.40 25.00 -20.97
C PRO A 360 -4.86 24.85 -20.55
N ALA A 361 -5.50 25.92 -20.11
CA ALA A 361 -6.90 25.91 -19.68
C ALA A 361 -7.85 25.35 -20.74
N SER A 362 -7.59 25.65 -22.02
CA SER A 362 -8.32 25.11 -23.18
C SER A 362 -8.24 23.57 -23.24
N THR A 363 -7.07 23.00 -22.96
CA THR A 363 -6.88 21.54 -22.92
C THR A 363 -7.60 20.90 -21.73
N LYS A 364 -7.56 21.54 -20.55
CA LYS A 364 -8.31 21.09 -19.37
C LYS A 364 -9.82 21.10 -19.59
N MET A 365 -10.34 22.07 -20.33
CA MET A 365 -11.78 22.17 -20.65
C MET A 365 -12.25 21.05 -21.58
N VAL A 366 -11.42 20.60 -22.49
CA VAL A 366 -11.77 19.57 -23.50
C VAL A 366 -11.53 18.16 -22.96
N LEU A 367 -10.43 17.96 -22.24
CA LEU A 367 -10.03 16.65 -21.69
C LEU A 367 -10.48 16.51 -20.24
N LYS A 368 -11.78 16.40 -20.00
CA LYS A 368 -12.32 16.14 -18.66
C LYS A 368 -11.96 14.74 -18.18
N ARG A 369 -11.84 14.59 -16.87
CA ARG A 369 -11.73 13.28 -16.23
C ARG A 369 -13.03 12.50 -16.47
N PRO A 370 -12.97 11.23 -16.91
CA PRO A 370 -14.18 10.40 -16.98
C PRO A 370 -14.80 10.24 -15.60
N GLU A 371 -16.12 10.30 -15.54
CA GLU A 371 -16.87 10.05 -14.31
C GLU A 371 -16.87 8.55 -14.01
N MET A 372 -16.74 8.20 -12.71
CA MET A 372 -16.84 6.82 -12.25
C MET A 372 -18.28 6.32 -12.40
N PRO A 373 -18.54 5.25 -13.17
CA PRO A 373 -19.86 4.65 -13.22
C PRO A 373 -20.26 4.09 -11.84
N LEU A 374 -21.42 4.53 -11.35
CA LEU A 374 -21.96 4.11 -10.07
C LEU A 374 -23.21 3.23 -10.24
N LEU A 375 -23.39 2.30 -9.30
CA LEU A 375 -24.64 1.56 -9.18
C LEU A 375 -25.81 2.53 -8.95
N ASN A 376 -26.99 2.24 -9.53
CA ASN A 376 -28.18 3.06 -9.34
C ASN A 376 -28.50 3.26 -7.85
N ILE A 377 -28.98 4.47 -7.50
CA ILE A 377 -29.20 4.91 -6.12
C ILE A 377 -30.15 3.98 -5.35
N ASP A 378 -31.25 3.55 -5.96
CA ASP A 378 -32.23 2.67 -5.30
C ASP A 378 -31.61 1.32 -4.93
N ARG A 379 -30.71 0.81 -5.80
CA ARG A 379 -29.97 -0.42 -5.53
C ARG A 379 -28.86 -0.21 -4.52
N ARG A 380 -28.16 0.96 -4.53
CA ARG A 380 -27.13 1.27 -3.54
C ARG A 380 -27.66 1.20 -2.11
N ARG A 381 -28.88 1.68 -1.88
CA ARG A 381 -29.51 1.74 -0.55
C ARG A 381 -29.94 0.38 0.00
N THR A 382 -30.12 -0.62 -0.85
CA THR A 382 -30.76 -1.89 -0.48
C THR A 382 -29.88 -3.12 -0.70
N THR A 383 -28.68 -2.96 -1.29
CA THR A 383 -27.80 -4.10 -1.59
C THR A 383 -26.36 -3.84 -1.13
N PHE A 384 -25.62 -4.94 -0.94
CA PHE A 384 -24.18 -4.90 -0.69
C PHE A 384 -23.35 -5.13 -1.96
N GLN A 385 -23.95 -4.95 -3.15
CA GLN A 385 -23.22 -4.99 -4.42
C GLN A 385 -22.25 -3.81 -4.51
N GLN A 386 -21.17 -4.00 -5.24
CA GLN A 386 -20.17 -2.96 -5.47
C GLN A 386 -20.82 -1.69 -6.03
N VAL A 387 -20.55 -0.56 -5.41
CA VAL A 387 -21.13 0.74 -5.78
C VAL A 387 -20.37 1.34 -6.96
N GLU A 388 -19.05 1.36 -6.91
CA GLU A 388 -18.20 1.83 -8.02
C GLU A 388 -17.97 0.69 -9.01
N LEU A 389 -18.55 0.81 -10.21
CA LEU A 389 -18.56 -0.27 -11.20
C LEU A 389 -17.25 -0.38 -12.01
N GLY A 390 -16.31 0.54 -11.77
CA GLY A 390 -15.08 0.63 -12.57
C GLY A 390 -15.30 1.30 -13.93
N TYR A 391 -14.20 1.70 -14.57
CA TYR A 391 -14.26 2.29 -15.90
C TYR A 391 -14.37 1.20 -16.97
N PRO A 392 -15.17 1.42 -18.03
CA PRO A 392 -15.11 0.60 -19.23
C PRO A 392 -13.78 0.81 -19.96
N GLU A 393 -13.34 -0.17 -20.73
CA GLU A 393 -12.00 -0.19 -21.36
C GLU A 393 -11.70 1.07 -22.20
N ASN A 394 -12.68 1.60 -22.94
CA ASN A 394 -12.51 2.84 -23.70
C ASN A 394 -12.18 4.03 -22.80
N ALA A 395 -12.90 4.21 -21.69
CA ALA A 395 -12.63 5.28 -20.73
C ALA A 395 -11.26 5.12 -20.06
N VAL A 396 -10.85 3.88 -19.75
CA VAL A 396 -9.49 3.58 -19.24
C VAL A 396 -8.43 3.99 -20.24
N ARG A 397 -8.60 3.69 -21.52
CA ARG A 397 -7.67 4.06 -22.58
C ARG A 397 -7.57 5.57 -22.77
N GLU A 398 -8.70 6.27 -22.72
CA GLU A 398 -8.75 7.74 -22.78
C GLU A 398 -8.05 8.37 -21.58
N GLU A 399 -8.32 7.88 -20.36
CA GLU A 399 -7.68 8.39 -19.15
C GLU A 399 -6.17 8.08 -19.13
N ALA A 400 -5.75 6.93 -19.65
CA ALA A 400 -4.34 6.60 -19.79
C ALA A 400 -3.60 7.53 -20.77
N ARG A 401 -4.27 7.99 -21.84
CA ARG A 401 -3.71 8.97 -22.78
C ARG A 401 -3.51 10.35 -22.16
N ARG A 402 -4.27 10.68 -21.12
CA ARG A 402 -4.14 11.94 -20.36
C ARG A 402 -3.02 11.91 -19.33
N CYS A 403 -2.38 10.75 -19.10
CA CYS A 403 -1.34 10.61 -18.09
C CYS A 403 -0.13 11.50 -18.42
N LEU A 404 0.17 12.44 -17.55
CA LEU A 404 1.29 13.37 -17.69
C LEU A 404 2.65 12.75 -17.34
N ARG A 405 2.67 11.53 -16.78
CA ARG A 405 3.90 10.90 -16.28
C ARG A 405 4.74 11.89 -15.46
N CYS A 406 4.09 12.57 -14.53
CA CYS A 406 4.69 13.61 -13.70
C CYS A 406 5.46 13.07 -12.49
N ASP A 407 5.84 11.79 -12.53
CA ASP A 407 6.72 11.16 -11.53
C ASP A 407 8.17 11.70 -11.64
N ILE A 408 8.92 11.34 -12.69
CA ILE A 408 10.26 11.88 -12.99
C ILE A 408 10.40 12.07 -14.50
N CYS A 409 9.83 11.15 -15.30
CA CYS A 409 9.98 11.14 -16.75
C CYS A 409 9.15 12.26 -17.41
N ARG A 410 9.82 13.17 -18.11
CA ARG A 410 9.18 14.24 -18.93
C ARG A 410 8.58 13.75 -20.23
N ARG A 411 8.76 12.50 -20.59
CA ARG A 411 8.29 11.91 -21.84
C ARG A 411 8.88 12.60 -23.10
N CYS A 412 10.13 13.08 -23.01
CA CYS A 412 10.78 13.74 -24.16
C CYS A 412 11.12 12.77 -25.31
N GLY A 413 11.18 11.46 -25.04
CA GLY A 413 11.54 10.47 -26.06
C GLY A 413 13.04 10.34 -26.32
N ASP A 414 13.89 11.21 -25.76
CA ASP A 414 15.34 11.24 -26.04
C ASP A 414 16.03 9.90 -25.80
N CYS A 415 15.65 9.17 -24.74
CA CYS A 415 16.21 7.85 -24.46
C CYS A 415 15.92 6.84 -25.58
N VAL A 416 14.72 6.87 -26.17
CA VAL A 416 14.33 6.01 -27.28
C VAL A 416 15.06 6.44 -28.55
N ALA A 417 15.06 7.74 -28.85
CA ALA A 417 15.71 8.31 -30.02
C ALA A 417 17.23 8.03 -30.02
N VAL A 418 17.91 8.23 -28.87
CA VAL A 418 19.34 7.92 -28.74
C VAL A 418 19.62 6.43 -28.98
N CYS A 419 18.80 5.54 -28.41
CA CYS A 419 18.95 4.11 -28.59
C CYS A 419 18.77 3.67 -30.04
N ARG A 420 17.72 4.19 -30.72
CA ARG A 420 17.40 3.87 -32.10
C ARG A 420 18.33 4.55 -33.09
N ASP A 421 18.48 5.87 -33.00
CA ASP A 421 19.05 6.68 -34.07
C ASP A 421 20.56 6.86 -33.94
N LYS A 422 21.10 7.03 -32.73
CA LYS A 422 22.54 7.19 -32.48
C LYS A 422 23.24 5.87 -32.28
N MET A 423 22.71 5.04 -31.37
CA MET A 423 23.35 3.74 -31.05
C MET A 423 23.02 2.66 -32.08
N LYS A 424 21.97 2.81 -32.89
CA LYS A 424 21.48 1.81 -33.87
C LYS A 424 21.17 0.43 -33.25
N ILE A 425 20.75 0.41 -31.96
CA ILE A 425 20.40 -0.81 -31.24
C ILE A 425 18.90 -1.03 -31.30
N ASP A 426 18.13 0.05 -31.21
CA ASP A 426 16.66 0.03 -31.21
C ASP A 426 16.06 -0.96 -30.19
N ALA A 427 16.60 -0.95 -28.97
CA ALA A 427 16.18 -1.86 -27.90
C ALA A 427 14.98 -1.34 -27.12
N LEU A 428 14.89 -0.01 -26.91
CA LEU A 428 13.87 0.58 -26.05
C LEU A 428 12.52 0.66 -26.77
N LYS A 429 11.63 -0.28 -26.49
CA LYS A 429 10.26 -0.29 -26.99
C LYS A 429 9.27 0.23 -25.93
N LEU A 430 9.44 1.52 -25.64
CA LEU A 430 8.61 2.24 -24.67
C LEU A 430 7.64 3.15 -25.45
N GLY A 431 6.59 2.58 -26.00
CA GLY A 431 5.68 3.23 -26.96
C GLY A 431 5.08 4.55 -26.46
N TYR A 432 4.93 4.71 -25.13
CA TYR A 432 4.49 5.95 -24.53
C TYR A 432 5.55 7.08 -24.54
N LEU A 433 6.77 6.79 -24.94
CA LEU A 433 7.89 7.75 -25.06
C LEU A 433 8.32 8.01 -26.52
N ASP A 434 7.84 7.24 -27.47
CA ASP A 434 8.15 7.42 -28.88
C ASP A 434 6.94 8.04 -29.59
N PHE A 435 6.94 9.37 -29.75
CA PHE A 435 5.85 10.10 -30.39
C PHE A 435 5.94 10.07 -31.91
N ASP A 436 7.16 9.95 -32.45
CA ASP A 436 7.40 9.93 -33.89
C ASP A 436 7.07 8.58 -34.50
N HIS A 437 7.28 7.51 -33.72
CA HIS A 437 7.04 6.12 -34.13
C HIS A 437 6.25 5.39 -33.04
N PRO A 438 4.97 5.70 -32.85
CA PRO A 438 4.17 5.10 -31.80
C PRO A 438 4.04 3.59 -32.02
N VAL A 439 4.53 2.82 -31.04
CA VAL A 439 4.47 1.36 -31.01
C VAL A 439 3.94 0.89 -29.66
N ALA A 440 3.48 -0.35 -29.57
CA ALA A 440 3.16 -0.94 -28.29
C ALA A 440 4.43 -1.04 -27.42
N THR A 441 4.31 -0.73 -26.11
CA THR A 441 5.41 -0.95 -25.17
C THR A 441 5.69 -2.44 -25.04
N ASP A 442 6.93 -2.83 -25.26
CA ASP A 442 7.41 -4.22 -25.13
C ASP A 442 8.69 -4.29 -24.30
N TYR A 443 8.53 -4.63 -23.03
CA TYR A 443 9.66 -4.77 -22.10
C TYR A 443 10.54 -5.98 -22.42
N ARG A 444 9.99 -7.06 -23.02
CA ARG A 444 10.76 -8.25 -23.39
C ARG A 444 11.74 -7.93 -24.51
N GLN A 445 11.28 -7.21 -25.55
CA GLN A 445 12.17 -6.75 -26.60
C GLN A 445 13.28 -5.85 -26.03
N THR A 446 12.96 -4.99 -25.05
CA THR A 446 13.96 -4.16 -24.40
C THR A 446 14.99 -5.02 -23.67
N GLU A 447 14.59 -6.02 -22.93
CA GLU A 447 15.48 -6.94 -22.22
C GLU A 447 16.38 -7.74 -23.18
N GLU A 448 15.82 -8.26 -24.26
CA GLU A 448 16.55 -9.06 -25.24
C GLU A 448 17.60 -8.27 -26.01
N ARG A 449 17.26 -7.07 -26.50
CA ARG A 449 18.10 -6.26 -27.38
C ARG A 449 19.04 -5.31 -26.66
N CYS A 450 18.69 -4.89 -25.48
CA CYS A 450 19.46 -3.89 -24.74
C CYS A 450 20.84 -4.46 -24.35
N ILE A 451 21.88 -3.69 -24.65
CA ILE A 451 23.28 -4.03 -24.33
C ILE A 451 23.78 -3.31 -23.07
N ALA A 452 22.92 -2.59 -22.38
CA ALA A 452 23.23 -1.79 -21.19
C ALA A 452 24.42 -0.81 -21.39
N CYS A 453 24.49 -0.15 -22.55
CA CYS A 453 25.54 0.83 -22.87
C CYS A 453 25.44 2.13 -22.06
N GLY A 454 24.28 2.45 -21.48
CA GLY A 454 24.08 3.66 -20.70
C GLY A 454 23.75 4.93 -21.49
N ALA A 455 23.74 4.90 -22.82
CA ALA A 455 23.49 6.09 -23.65
C ALA A 455 22.13 6.75 -23.36
N CYS A 456 21.09 5.95 -23.09
CA CYS A 456 19.76 6.46 -22.73
C CYS A 456 19.75 7.17 -21.36
N ALA A 457 20.52 6.67 -20.39
CA ALA A 457 20.65 7.30 -19.07
C ALA A 457 21.47 8.60 -19.17
N ALA A 458 22.59 8.57 -19.88
CA ALA A 458 23.45 9.75 -20.08
C ALA A 458 22.77 10.91 -20.83
N ASN A 459 21.73 10.63 -21.63
CA ASN A 459 20.96 11.64 -22.37
C ASN A 459 19.59 11.92 -21.72
N CYS A 460 19.29 11.39 -20.54
CA CYS A 460 18.04 11.66 -19.83
C CYS A 460 18.14 13.01 -19.10
N PRO A 461 17.36 14.05 -19.49
CA PRO A 461 17.48 15.37 -18.88
C PRO A 461 16.99 15.45 -17.42
N ASN A 462 16.30 14.42 -16.96
CA ASN A 462 15.67 14.37 -15.62
C ASN A 462 16.12 13.18 -14.79
N ASP A 463 17.17 12.48 -15.18
CA ASP A 463 17.64 11.28 -14.49
C ASP A 463 16.55 10.20 -14.27
N ALA A 464 15.49 10.23 -15.11
CA ALA A 464 14.44 9.23 -15.09
C ALA A 464 14.94 7.85 -15.56
N MET A 465 15.90 7.84 -16.49
CA MET A 465 16.65 6.67 -16.89
C MET A 465 17.92 6.61 -16.05
N THR A 466 18.11 5.53 -15.32
CA THR A 466 19.29 5.31 -14.48
C THR A 466 20.03 4.06 -14.89
N ILE A 467 21.33 4.07 -14.68
CA ILE A 467 22.20 2.92 -14.88
C ILE A 467 23.11 2.78 -13.66
N GLU A 468 23.15 1.59 -13.09
CA GLU A 468 23.90 1.29 -11.87
C GLU A 468 24.60 -0.05 -12.00
N ASP A 469 25.85 -0.12 -11.53
CA ASP A 469 26.58 -1.37 -11.39
C ASP A 469 26.46 -1.84 -9.93
N ARG A 470 25.77 -2.97 -9.72
CA ARG A 470 25.56 -3.58 -8.40
C ARG A 470 25.55 -5.09 -8.51
N ASP A 471 26.07 -5.77 -7.50
CA ASP A 471 26.05 -7.24 -7.38
C ASP A 471 26.56 -7.99 -8.61
N GLY A 472 27.59 -7.44 -9.29
CA GLY A 472 28.16 -8.05 -10.49
C GLY A 472 27.33 -7.85 -11.77
N GLU A 473 26.28 -7.04 -11.71
CA GLU A 473 25.41 -6.74 -12.83
C GLU A 473 25.31 -5.23 -13.09
N ARG A 474 25.10 -4.86 -14.35
CA ARG A 474 24.67 -3.51 -14.74
C ARG A 474 23.17 -3.49 -14.90
N VAL A 475 22.50 -2.68 -14.12
CA VAL A 475 21.05 -2.54 -14.10
C VAL A 475 20.64 -1.24 -14.76
N LEU A 476 19.80 -1.34 -15.80
CA LEU A 476 19.15 -0.19 -16.45
C LEU A 476 17.71 -0.09 -15.95
N SER A 477 17.32 1.09 -15.48
CA SER A 477 15.92 1.31 -15.06
C SER A 477 15.35 2.64 -15.53
N ILE A 478 14.01 2.75 -15.55
CA ILE A 478 13.27 3.99 -15.79
C ILE A 478 12.29 4.23 -14.62
N CYS A 479 12.40 5.36 -13.95
CA CYS A 479 11.57 5.71 -12.80
C CYS A 479 11.52 4.58 -11.75
N GLY A 480 12.63 3.88 -11.54
CA GLY A 480 12.76 2.73 -10.66
C GLY A 480 12.28 1.37 -11.23
N THR A 481 11.65 1.35 -12.39
CA THR A 481 11.30 0.10 -13.09
C THR A 481 12.51 -0.45 -13.82
N ILE A 482 12.94 -1.67 -13.50
CA ILE A 482 14.08 -2.32 -14.14
C ILE A 482 13.68 -2.72 -15.57
N LEU A 483 14.49 -2.28 -16.53
CA LEU A 483 14.31 -2.58 -17.95
C LEU A 483 15.24 -3.67 -18.44
N ASN A 484 16.43 -3.76 -17.84
CA ASN A 484 17.44 -4.74 -18.24
C ASN A 484 18.49 -4.97 -17.16
N ARG A 485 19.02 -6.19 -17.10
CA ARG A 485 20.16 -6.58 -16.27
C ARG A 485 21.18 -7.28 -17.15
N GLN A 486 22.45 -6.90 -17.06
CA GLN A 486 23.55 -7.51 -17.81
C GLN A 486 24.73 -7.79 -16.89
N LYS A 487 25.22 -9.02 -16.92
CA LYS A 487 26.41 -9.41 -16.16
C LYS A 487 27.62 -8.57 -16.55
N LEU A 488 28.37 -8.12 -15.57
CA LEU A 488 29.59 -7.37 -15.75
C LEU A 488 30.76 -8.32 -16.02
N LEU A 489 31.64 -7.90 -16.93
CA LEU A 489 32.95 -8.51 -17.12
C LEU A 489 33.98 -7.76 -16.32
N TYR A 490 34.90 -8.50 -15.78
CA TYR A 490 36.01 -7.99 -14.96
C TYR A 490 37.35 -8.22 -15.64
N CYS A 491 38.30 -7.35 -15.38
CA CYS A 491 39.64 -7.49 -15.88
C CYS A 491 40.35 -8.69 -15.24
N GLU A 492 40.81 -9.62 -16.06
CA GLU A 492 41.51 -10.83 -15.62
C GLU A 492 42.82 -10.56 -14.88
N SER A 493 43.38 -9.36 -15.10
CA SER A 493 44.67 -9.00 -14.48
C SER A 493 44.52 -8.23 -13.16
N CYS A 494 43.49 -7.38 -13.00
CA CYS A 494 43.38 -6.51 -11.83
C CYS A 494 41.96 -6.48 -11.20
N GLY A 495 40.99 -7.25 -11.71
CA GLY A 495 39.65 -7.32 -11.18
C GLY A 495 38.75 -6.08 -11.44
N ALA A 496 39.26 -5.05 -12.13
CA ALA A 496 38.46 -3.85 -12.42
C ALA A 496 37.28 -4.17 -13.34
N VAL A 497 36.15 -3.52 -13.10
CA VAL A 497 34.96 -3.62 -13.97
C VAL A 497 35.29 -3.08 -15.36
N ILE A 498 34.98 -3.84 -16.40
CA ILE A 498 35.15 -3.42 -17.80
C ILE A 498 33.82 -2.99 -18.40
N GLY A 499 32.76 -3.72 -18.14
CA GLY A 499 31.40 -3.43 -18.60
C GLY A 499 30.60 -4.67 -18.91
N PRO A 500 29.31 -4.52 -19.36
CA PRO A 500 28.49 -5.66 -19.72
C PRO A 500 29.01 -6.42 -20.93
N ALA A 501 28.88 -7.75 -20.91
CA ALA A 501 29.36 -8.62 -21.98
C ALA A 501 28.77 -8.24 -23.36
N LYS A 502 27.46 -8.02 -23.47
CA LYS A 502 26.81 -7.62 -24.73
C LYS A 502 27.33 -6.26 -25.25
N TYR A 503 27.68 -5.33 -24.35
CA TYR A 503 28.28 -4.04 -24.76
C TYR A 503 29.69 -4.21 -25.31
N ILE A 504 30.49 -4.99 -24.65
CA ILE A 504 31.87 -5.29 -25.10
C ILE A 504 31.85 -5.97 -26.46
N ASP A 505 30.97 -6.94 -26.67
CA ASP A 505 30.80 -7.61 -27.96
C ASP A 505 30.32 -6.66 -29.07
N TYR A 506 29.41 -5.75 -28.72
CA TYR A 506 28.99 -4.70 -29.65
C TYR A 506 30.15 -3.80 -30.08
N VAL A 507 30.93 -3.33 -29.14
CA VAL A 507 32.12 -2.49 -29.40
C VAL A 507 33.13 -3.24 -30.26
N ARG A 508 33.43 -4.49 -29.94
CA ARG A 508 34.34 -5.36 -30.71
C ARG A 508 33.92 -5.49 -32.17
N ARG A 509 32.63 -5.77 -32.42
CA ARG A 509 32.07 -5.87 -33.80
C ARG A 509 32.13 -4.55 -34.57
N LYS A 510 32.06 -3.41 -33.87
CA LYS A 510 32.18 -2.08 -34.50
C LYS A 510 33.62 -1.74 -34.89
N ILE A 511 34.59 -2.18 -34.10
CA ILE A 511 36.03 -1.92 -34.34
C ILE A 511 36.57 -2.87 -35.40
N ASN A 512 36.16 -4.13 -35.41
CA ASN A 512 36.64 -5.14 -36.34
C ASN A 512 35.48 -5.87 -37.04
N PRO A 513 34.85 -5.27 -38.07
CA PRO A 513 33.66 -5.84 -38.70
C PRO A 513 33.94 -7.10 -39.57
N VAL A 514 35.18 -7.45 -39.89
CA VAL A 514 35.56 -8.53 -40.81
C VAL A 514 36.45 -9.59 -40.16
N GLY A 515 36.85 -9.40 -38.90
CA GLY A 515 37.83 -10.29 -38.25
C GLY A 515 37.18 -11.41 -37.46
N GLU A 516 37.86 -12.57 -37.43
CA GLU A 516 37.55 -13.65 -36.49
C GLU A 516 37.47 -13.13 -35.06
N VAL A 517 36.53 -13.66 -34.29
CA VAL A 517 36.40 -13.37 -32.86
C VAL A 517 37.73 -13.70 -32.20
N ILE A 518 38.56 -12.68 -31.98
CA ILE A 518 39.77 -12.86 -31.18
C ILE A 518 39.29 -13.22 -29.78
N ALA A 519 39.34 -14.50 -29.45
CA ALA A 519 39.20 -15.01 -28.10
C ALA A 519 40.38 -14.47 -27.27
N GLY A 520 40.34 -13.19 -26.94
CA GLY A 520 41.40 -12.51 -26.22
C GLY A 520 40.95 -12.22 -24.78
N HIS A 521 41.86 -12.36 -23.88
CA HIS A 521 41.72 -12.03 -22.48
C HIS A 521 41.04 -10.68 -22.28
N VAL A 522 40.05 -10.65 -21.39
CA VAL A 522 39.30 -9.42 -21.07
C VAL A 522 40.14 -8.58 -20.12
N LYS A 523 40.83 -7.56 -20.65
CA LYS A 523 41.67 -6.65 -19.86
C LYS A 523 41.11 -5.23 -19.88
N CYS A 524 41.20 -4.53 -18.74
CA CYS A 524 40.88 -3.10 -18.69
C CYS A 524 41.93 -2.29 -19.45
N GLU A 525 41.61 -1.06 -19.81
CA GLU A 525 42.49 -0.16 -20.57
C GLU A 525 43.88 -0.04 -19.94
N ARG A 526 43.96 0.11 -18.61
CA ARG A 526 45.24 0.21 -17.88
C ARG A 526 46.07 -1.07 -18.03
N CYS A 527 45.47 -2.24 -17.84
CA CYS A 527 46.18 -3.51 -17.95
C CYS A 527 46.54 -3.86 -19.41
N ALA A 528 45.67 -3.49 -20.36
CA ALA A 528 45.97 -3.66 -21.78
C ALA A 528 47.18 -2.81 -22.20
N ARG A 529 47.28 -1.55 -21.76
CA ARG A 529 48.43 -0.69 -22.00
C ARG A 529 49.74 -1.23 -21.39
N LEU A 530 49.64 -1.79 -20.16
CA LEU A 530 50.82 -2.37 -19.49
C LEU A 530 51.32 -3.67 -20.15
N THR A 531 50.41 -4.44 -20.77
CA THR A 531 50.78 -5.71 -21.44
C THR A 531 50.95 -5.57 -22.94
N GLY A 532 50.48 -4.47 -23.53
CA GLY A 532 50.36 -4.24 -24.97
C GLY A 532 51.36 -3.27 -25.54
N ALA A 533 52.59 -3.22 -24.99
CA ALA A 533 53.71 -2.56 -25.70
C ALA A 533 53.97 -3.16 -27.10
N SER A 534 53.10 -4.06 -27.59
CA SER A 534 53.29 -4.76 -28.85
C SER A 534 52.06 -4.92 -29.75
N SER A 535 50.94 -4.16 -29.53
CA SER A 535 49.83 -4.16 -30.50
C SER A 535 49.28 -2.74 -30.74
N ASN A 536 49.47 -2.24 -31.93
CA ASN A 536 48.89 -1.02 -32.46
C ASN A 536 47.37 -1.14 -32.54
N ILE A 537 46.66 -0.60 -31.54
CA ILE A 537 45.22 -0.36 -31.62
C ILE A 537 45.01 1.16 -31.64
N PRO A 538 44.44 1.74 -32.69
CA PRO A 538 44.14 3.16 -32.73
C PRO A 538 43.11 3.53 -31.68
N HIS A 539 43.37 4.59 -30.89
CA HIS A 539 42.42 5.16 -29.94
C HIS A 539 41.31 5.91 -30.67
N PRO A 540 40.04 5.68 -30.37
CA PRO A 540 39.02 6.62 -30.72
C PRO A 540 39.08 7.81 -29.75
N HIS A 541 39.31 9.00 -30.26
CA HIS A 541 39.08 10.25 -29.55
C HIS A 541 37.54 10.46 -29.41
N PHE A 542 37.10 10.62 -28.18
CA PHE A 542 35.75 11.14 -27.86
C PHE A 542 35.86 12.56 -27.35
#